data_3ee09a562b25bc135cc6e0eb66357e26
#
_entry.id   3ee09a562b25bc135cc6e0eb66357e26
#
_cell.length_a   1.000
_cell.length_b   1.000
_cell.length_c   1.000
_cell.angle_alpha   90.00
_cell.angle_beta   90.00
_cell.angle_gamma   90.00
#
_symmetry.space_group_name_H-M   'P 1'
#
loop_
_entity.id
_entity.type
_entity.pdbx_description
1 polymer ?
#
loop_
_entity_poly.entity_id
_entity_poly.type
_entity_poly.pdbx_seq_one_letter_code
_entity_poly.pdbx_strand_id
1 'polypeptide(L)'
;IAMVKIEGLYNTAFCYTPVLEDAARAQIQSVCDQKEFAGCKIRVMPDVHAGKGCTIGTTMTIRDKIVPGMVGVDIGCGMETVELSEREIDFERLDALIRKEIPYGREVRDEIHALNAELDLSQLCCADQVNLNRAMRSIGSLGGGNHFIEVDRAEDGRLFLVVHSGSRHLGTEVANFYQDEGRRALWGGAHYQIKATIDQMKAEGRFKEIQKTITALKREHDLSIPKDLAYVEGALFDDYIHDMKLTQKFAVLNRKAMVDVILSGMGLTPVDEFTTIHNYIDTDAMILRKGSVSAKAGEKLLIPINMRDGSLICSGKGNEDWNCSAPHGAGRLMSRKAAFNALSMEEFQKEMEGIYTTCVVPDTLDESPMAYKSMEEIVAQIGPTAEIIERIRPVYNFKAAD
;
A
#
# COMPACT_ATOMS: atom_id res chain seq x y z
N ILE A 1 -8.75 3.86 24.83
CA ILE A 1 -7.84 3.42 23.77
C ILE A 1 -6.57 4.23 23.86
N ALA A 2 -5.45 3.53 23.87
CA ALA A 2 -4.16 4.17 23.93
C ALA A 2 -3.89 4.96 22.63
N MET A 3 -3.43 6.18 22.77
CA MET A 3 -3.22 7.13 21.68
C MET A 3 -1.93 7.89 21.91
N VAL A 4 -1.12 8.04 20.87
CA VAL A 4 0.07 8.90 20.87
C VAL A 4 -0.25 10.18 20.09
N LYS A 5 -0.05 11.32 20.73
CA LYS A 5 -0.20 12.65 20.13
C LYS A 5 1.16 13.15 19.68
N ILE A 6 1.26 13.62 18.42
CA ILE A 6 2.48 14.23 17.88
C ILE A 6 2.16 15.66 17.51
N GLU A 7 2.79 16.59 18.21
CA GLU A 7 2.65 18.03 17.99
C GLU A 7 3.81 18.55 17.15
N GLY A 8 3.50 19.03 15.95
CA GLY A 8 4.46 19.70 15.08
C GLY A 8 4.32 21.22 15.13
N LEU A 9 5.13 21.90 14.32
CA LEU A 9 5.12 23.37 14.24
C LEU A 9 3.79 23.91 13.70
N TYR A 10 3.11 23.19 12.83
CA TYR A 10 1.91 23.67 12.13
C TYR A 10 0.71 22.75 12.24
N ASN A 11 0.89 21.52 12.70
CA ASN A 11 -0.19 20.56 12.79
C ASN A 11 0.06 19.55 13.91
N THR A 12 -1.00 18.86 14.30
CA THR A 12 -0.96 17.80 15.30
C THR A 12 -1.57 16.54 14.71
N ALA A 13 -0.86 15.41 14.85
CA ALA A 13 -1.35 14.09 14.44
C ALA A 13 -1.73 13.26 15.67
N PHE A 14 -2.75 12.41 15.51
CA PHE A 14 -3.14 11.42 16.52
C PHE A 14 -2.89 10.02 15.95
N CYS A 15 -2.12 9.21 16.69
CA CYS A 15 -1.78 7.84 16.34
C CYS A 15 -2.51 6.90 17.30
N TYR A 16 -3.35 6.02 16.77
CA TYR A 16 -4.19 5.13 17.57
C TYR A 16 -3.45 3.83 17.95
N THR A 17 -2.31 4.00 18.58
CA THR A 17 -1.44 2.92 19.06
C THR A 17 -0.83 3.29 20.40
N PRO A 18 -0.61 2.31 21.31
CA PRO A 18 0.08 2.58 22.58
C PRO A 18 1.57 2.79 22.41
N VAL A 19 2.16 2.24 21.35
CA VAL A 19 3.62 2.27 21.10
C VAL A 19 3.87 2.68 19.65
N LEU A 20 4.75 3.65 19.49
CA LEU A 20 5.17 4.18 18.19
C LEU A 20 6.69 4.11 18.10
N GLU A 21 7.21 3.44 17.06
CA GLU A 21 8.65 3.39 16.81
C GLU A 21 9.21 4.76 16.43
N ASP A 22 10.47 5.03 16.78
CA ASP A 22 11.11 6.33 16.59
C ASP A 22 11.13 6.78 15.12
N ALA A 23 11.37 5.86 14.19
CA ALA A 23 11.39 6.18 12.76
C ALA A 23 10.01 6.64 12.25
N ALA A 24 8.94 5.97 12.68
CA ALA A 24 7.57 6.37 12.34
C ALA A 24 7.21 7.72 12.97
N ARG A 25 7.58 7.93 14.23
CA ARG A 25 7.39 9.21 14.93
C ARG A 25 8.05 10.35 14.17
N ALA A 26 9.30 10.18 13.74
CA ALA A 26 10.04 11.19 13.00
C ALA A 26 9.38 11.53 11.66
N GLN A 27 8.85 10.54 10.94
CA GLN A 27 8.13 10.75 9.68
C GLN A 27 6.83 11.53 9.88
N ILE A 28 6.06 11.22 10.92
CA ILE A 28 4.82 11.94 11.25
C ILE A 28 5.13 13.37 11.69
N GLN A 29 6.15 13.54 12.53
CA GLN A 29 6.63 14.86 12.97
C GLN A 29 6.99 15.73 11.77
N SER A 30 7.69 15.17 10.78
CA SER A 30 8.09 15.89 9.56
C SER A 30 6.89 16.43 8.79
N VAL A 31 5.80 15.68 8.69
CA VAL A 31 4.56 16.17 8.06
C VAL A 31 3.92 17.28 8.87
N CYS A 32 3.84 17.11 10.20
CA CYS A 32 3.26 18.11 11.12
C CYS A 32 4.05 19.41 11.19
N ASP A 33 5.32 19.39 10.80
CA ASP A 33 6.20 20.55 10.78
C ASP A 33 6.10 21.39 9.47
N GLN A 34 5.28 20.95 8.51
CA GLN A 34 5.11 21.67 7.25
C GLN A 34 3.88 22.59 7.27
N LYS A 35 4.09 23.87 6.98
CA LYS A 35 3.00 24.88 6.92
C LYS A 35 1.93 24.55 5.87
N GLU A 36 2.32 23.83 4.82
CA GLU A 36 1.46 23.46 3.69
C GLU A 36 0.34 22.49 4.11
N PHE A 37 0.55 21.75 5.19
CA PHE A 37 -0.43 20.79 5.73
C PHE A 37 -1.14 21.30 6.99
N ALA A 38 -0.97 22.57 7.33
CA ALA A 38 -1.73 23.18 8.42
C ALA A 38 -3.24 23.08 8.15
N GLY A 39 -4.00 22.63 9.15
CA GLY A 39 -5.45 22.42 9.02
C GLY A 39 -5.87 21.13 8.33
N CYS A 40 -4.94 20.34 7.80
CA CYS A 40 -5.23 18.96 7.38
C CYS A 40 -5.35 18.06 8.62
N LYS A 41 -6.37 17.20 8.63
CA LYS A 41 -6.61 16.28 9.74
C LYS A 41 -5.81 15.00 9.54
N ILE A 42 -4.78 14.80 10.37
CA ILE A 42 -3.86 13.65 10.29
C ILE A 42 -4.23 12.64 11.39
N ARG A 43 -4.60 11.44 10.96
CA ARG A 43 -4.94 10.31 11.83
C ARG A 43 -4.17 9.08 11.37
N VAL A 44 -3.51 8.42 12.31
CA VAL A 44 -2.62 7.29 11.99
C VAL A 44 -3.15 6.02 12.65
N MET A 45 -3.26 4.96 11.85
CA MET A 45 -3.91 3.71 12.24
C MET A 45 -3.03 2.84 13.15
N PRO A 46 -3.64 1.89 13.91
CA PRO A 46 -2.91 1.05 14.88
C PRO A 46 -1.75 0.23 14.31
N ASP A 47 -1.79 -0.14 13.04
CA ASP A 47 -0.77 -0.93 12.36
C ASP A 47 0.42 -0.11 11.86
N VAL A 48 0.54 1.12 12.30
CA VAL A 48 1.56 2.09 11.88
C VAL A 48 2.98 1.56 11.96
N HIS A 49 3.76 1.81 10.92
CA HIS A 49 5.20 1.58 10.88
C HIS A 49 5.86 2.52 9.87
N ALA A 50 7.17 2.67 9.95
CA ALA A 50 7.91 3.51 9.01
C ALA A 50 7.78 2.96 7.59
N GLY A 51 7.60 3.87 6.64
CA GLY A 51 7.50 3.57 5.22
C GLY A 51 8.46 4.43 4.41
N LYS A 52 8.48 4.21 3.10
CA LYS A 52 9.26 5.06 2.18
C LYS A 52 8.58 6.43 2.05
N GLY A 53 9.27 7.47 2.50
CA GLY A 53 8.82 8.86 2.43
C GLY A 53 7.79 9.27 3.48
N CYS A 54 6.92 8.37 3.90
CA CYS A 54 5.86 8.62 4.88
C CYS A 54 5.48 7.31 5.57
N THR A 55 4.92 7.42 6.78
CA THR A 55 4.42 6.27 7.55
C THR A 55 3.31 5.53 6.83
N ILE A 56 3.36 4.20 6.91
CA ILE A 56 2.26 3.31 6.55
C ILE A 56 1.26 3.31 7.71
N GLY A 57 -0.02 3.39 7.40
CA GLY A 57 -1.10 3.61 8.36
C GLY A 57 -1.62 5.05 8.41
N THR A 58 -1.09 5.91 7.56
CA THR A 58 -1.45 7.34 7.53
C THR A 58 -2.78 7.58 6.83
N THR A 59 -3.60 8.43 7.45
CA THR A 59 -4.73 9.10 6.80
C THR A 59 -4.61 10.61 6.98
N MET A 60 -4.95 11.36 5.95
CA MET A 60 -4.93 12.83 6.00
C MET A 60 -6.01 13.42 5.10
N THR A 61 -6.75 14.39 5.62
CA THR A 61 -7.64 15.19 4.77
C THR A 61 -6.80 16.08 3.85
N ILE A 62 -7.21 16.23 2.63
CA ILE A 62 -6.52 17.06 1.63
C ILE A 62 -7.42 18.17 1.10
N ARG A 63 -6.81 19.26 0.67
CA ARG A 63 -7.50 20.41 0.08
C ARG A 63 -7.03 20.68 -1.33
N ASP A 64 -5.84 21.26 -1.48
CA ASP A 64 -5.28 21.77 -2.74
C ASP A 64 -3.87 21.25 -3.02
N LYS A 65 -3.28 20.48 -2.12
CA LYS A 65 -1.94 19.90 -2.24
C LYS A 65 -1.94 18.41 -1.96
N ILE A 66 -1.23 17.64 -2.78
CA ILE A 66 -1.05 16.20 -2.61
C ILE A 66 0.43 15.88 -2.66
N VAL A 67 0.90 15.09 -1.71
CA VAL A 67 2.22 14.45 -1.78
C VAL A 67 2.04 13.06 -2.36
N PRO A 68 2.46 12.80 -3.61
CA PRO A 68 2.30 11.46 -4.23
C PRO A 68 2.92 10.34 -3.39
N GLY A 69 4.06 10.59 -2.75
CA GLY A 69 4.70 9.65 -1.84
C GLY A 69 3.89 9.29 -0.60
N MET A 70 2.94 10.14 -0.20
CA MET A 70 2.01 9.87 0.91
C MET A 70 0.81 9.01 0.49
N VAL A 71 0.57 8.81 -0.80
CA VAL A 71 -0.35 7.79 -1.33
C VAL A 71 0.40 6.47 -1.50
N GLY A 72 1.65 6.55 -1.89
CA GLY A 72 2.54 5.42 -2.13
C GLY A 72 2.72 5.10 -3.60
N VAL A 73 3.64 4.19 -3.86
CA VAL A 73 3.99 3.78 -5.23
C VAL A 73 3.10 2.66 -5.76
N ASP A 74 2.50 1.86 -4.89
CA ASP A 74 1.52 0.84 -5.28
C ASP A 74 0.11 1.40 -5.18
N ILE A 75 -0.20 2.34 -6.08
CA ILE A 75 -1.50 3.03 -6.13
C ILE A 75 -2.61 2.00 -6.34
N GLY A 76 -3.63 2.05 -5.50
CA GLY A 76 -4.77 1.14 -5.61
C GLY A 76 -4.52 -0.27 -5.10
N CYS A 77 -3.36 -0.53 -4.46
CA CYS A 77 -3.12 -1.80 -3.79
C CYS A 77 -4.26 -2.13 -2.83
N GLY A 78 -4.67 -3.38 -2.79
CA GLY A 78 -5.80 -3.79 -1.99
C GLY A 78 -6.09 -5.27 -2.10
N MET A 79 -7.25 -5.63 -1.57
CA MET A 79 -7.75 -6.99 -1.50
C MET A 79 -9.03 -7.14 -2.32
N GLU A 80 -9.15 -8.27 -3.01
CA GLU A 80 -10.42 -8.75 -3.54
C GLU A 80 -10.80 -9.97 -2.74
N THR A 81 -11.99 -9.94 -2.11
CA THR A 81 -12.48 -11.03 -1.25
C THR A 81 -13.74 -11.60 -1.86
N VAL A 82 -13.70 -12.91 -2.17
CA VAL A 82 -14.79 -13.62 -2.83
C VAL A 82 -15.26 -14.76 -1.95
N GLU A 83 -16.53 -14.70 -1.51
CA GLU A 83 -17.18 -15.84 -0.87
C GLU A 83 -17.55 -16.88 -1.91
N LEU A 84 -17.19 -18.14 -1.68
CA LEU A 84 -17.44 -19.26 -2.60
C LEU A 84 -18.61 -20.10 -2.11
N SER A 85 -19.34 -20.70 -3.06
CA SER A 85 -20.39 -21.68 -2.73
C SER A 85 -19.81 -23.04 -2.36
N GLU A 86 -18.64 -23.37 -2.86
CA GLU A 86 -17.94 -24.63 -2.58
C GLU A 86 -17.41 -24.63 -1.15
N ARG A 87 -17.43 -25.82 -0.53
CA ARG A 87 -16.93 -26.06 0.83
C ARG A 87 -15.58 -26.77 0.85
N GLU A 88 -15.16 -27.31 -0.27
CA GLU A 88 -13.89 -28.00 -0.46
C GLU A 88 -13.27 -27.61 -1.80
N ILE A 89 -11.94 -27.52 -1.82
CA ILE A 89 -11.15 -27.21 -3.02
C ILE A 89 -9.95 -28.15 -3.07
N ASP A 90 -9.62 -28.63 -4.26
CA ASP A 90 -8.38 -29.34 -4.54
C ASP A 90 -7.21 -28.33 -4.59
N PHE A 91 -6.49 -28.19 -3.48
CA PHE A 91 -5.42 -27.21 -3.35
C PHE A 91 -4.19 -27.53 -4.20
N GLU A 92 -3.91 -28.80 -4.45
CA GLU A 92 -2.82 -29.18 -5.36
C GLU A 92 -3.12 -28.69 -6.79
N ARG A 93 -4.35 -28.88 -7.25
CA ARG A 93 -4.82 -28.38 -8.55
C ARG A 93 -4.85 -26.83 -8.60
N LEU A 94 -5.28 -26.19 -7.51
CA LEU A 94 -5.27 -24.71 -7.40
C LEU A 94 -3.85 -24.17 -7.49
N ASP A 95 -2.90 -24.75 -6.76
CA ASP A 95 -1.50 -24.31 -6.78
C ASP A 95 -0.89 -24.45 -8.18
N ALA A 96 -1.16 -25.56 -8.85
CA ALA A 96 -0.71 -25.79 -10.23
C ALA A 96 -1.32 -24.78 -11.20
N LEU A 97 -2.61 -24.46 -11.07
CA LEU A 97 -3.28 -23.46 -11.89
C LEU A 97 -2.66 -22.07 -11.70
N ILE A 98 -2.46 -21.65 -10.46
CA ILE A 98 -1.87 -20.35 -10.16
C ILE A 98 -0.46 -20.25 -10.76
N ARG A 99 0.37 -21.26 -10.56
CA ARG A 99 1.74 -21.27 -11.11
C ARG A 99 1.78 -21.23 -12.64
N LYS A 100 0.81 -21.84 -13.28
CA LYS A 100 0.73 -21.87 -14.75
C LYS A 100 0.14 -20.59 -15.35
N GLU A 101 -0.94 -20.05 -14.75
CA GLU A 101 -1.79 -19.05 -15.39
C GLU A 101 -1.63 -17.64 -14.81
N ILE A 102 -1.06 -17.49 -13.61
CA ILE A 102 -0.90 -16.20 -12.95
C ILE A 102 0.60 -15.89 -12.78
N PRO A 103 1.14 -14.96 -13.58
CA PRO A 103 2.51 -14.52 -13.38
C PRO A 103 2.71 -13.92 -11.98
N TYR A 104 3.88 -14.13 -11.42
CA TYR A 104 4.26 -13.62 -10.10
C TYR A 104 5.70 -13.08 -10.10
N GLY A 105 6.09 -12.41 -9.04
CA GLY A 105 7.36 -11.70 -9.02
C GLY A 105 7.36 -10.56 -10.04
N ARG A 106 8.34 -10.55 -10.92
CA ARG A 106 8.49 -9.52 -11.96
C ARG A 106 7.87 -9.89 -13.32
N GLU A 107 7.30 -11.06 -13.41
CA GLU A 107 6.75 -11.56 -14.66
C GLU A 107 5.40 -10.93 -15.00
N VAL A 108 5.08 -10.90 -16.27
CA VAL A 108 3.81 -10.44 -16.83
C VAL A 108 3.23 -11.49 -17.75
N ARG A 109 1.98 -11.35 -18.15
CA ARG A 109 1.31 -12.28 -19.07
C ARG A 109 1.89 -12.17 -20.47
N ASP A 110 1.95 -13.30 -21.17
CA ASP A 110 2.26 -13.33 -22.60
C ASP A 110 1.10 -12.76 -23.43
N GLU A 111 -0.14 -13.09 -23.04
CA GLU A 111 -1.35 -12.57 -23.67
C GLU A 111 -2.05 -11.55 -22.78
N ILE A 112 -2.62 -10.53 -23.41
CA ILE A 112 -3.38 -9.48 -22.71
C ILE A 112 -4.72 -10.07 -22.23
N HIS A 113 -5.00 -9.94 -20.93
CA HIS A 113 -6.27 -10.39 -20.36
C HIS A 113 -7.44 -9.53 -20.87
N ALA A 114 -8.60 -10.16 -21.08
CA ALA A 114 -9.80 -9.53 -21.64
C ALA A 114 -10.27 -8.28 -20.86
N LEU A 115 -10.03 -8.23 -19.55
CA LEU A 115 -10.40 -7.06 -18.72
C LEU A 115 -9.66 -5.77 -19.07
N ASN A 116 -8.57 -5.82 -19.84
CA ASN A 116 -7.96 -4.62 -20.43
C ASN A 116 -8.94 -3.80 -21.29
N ALA A 117 -9.97 -4.43 -21.86
CA ALA A 117 -10.99 -3.73 -22.65
C ALA A 117 -11.82 -2.73 -21.82
N GLU A 118 -11.84 -2.87 -20.50
CA GLU A 118 -12.57 -1.97 -19.60
C GLU A 118 -11.80 -0.68 -19.23
N LEU A 119 -10.57 -0.55 -19.72
CA LEU A 119 -9.67 0.54 -19.37
C LEU A 119 -8.88 0.99 -20.59
N ASP A 120 -8.77 2.29 -20.78
CA ASP A 120 -7.90 2.90 -21.79
C ASP A 120 -6.76 3.67 -21.11
N LEU A 121 -5.60 3.02 -21.02
CA LEU A 121 -4.39 3.61 -20.39
C LEU A 121 -3.79 4.75 -21.20
N SER A 122 -4.16 4.92 -22.47
CA SER A 122 -3.73 6.07 -23.28
C SER A 122 -4.32 7.38 -22.77
N GLN A 123 -5.36 7.32 -21.93
CA GLN A 123 -5.98 8.47 -21.29
C GLN A 123 -5.21 9.01 -20.08
N LEU A 124 -4.16 8.30 -19.61
CA LEU A 124 -3.27 8.86 -18.60
C LEU A 124 -2.66 10.16 -19.10
N CYS A 125 -2.64 11.19 -18.25
CA CYS A 125 -1.95 12.45 -18.57
C CYS A 125 -0.44 12.21 -18.75
N CYS A 126 0.13 11.24 -18.04
CA CYS A 126 1.53 10.83 -18.18
C CYS A 126 1.74 9.62 -19.09
N ALA A 127 0.86 9.35 -20.03
CA ALA A 127 0.88 8.13 -20.86
C ALA A 127 2.22 7.90 -21.58
N ASP A 128 2.86 8.96 -22.06
CA ASP A 128 4.16 8.91 -22.74
C ASP A 128 5.36 8.72 -21.79
N GLN A 129 5.14 8.75 -20.49
CA GLN A 129 6.15 8.53 -19.45
C GLN A 129 6.10 7.14 -18.81
N VAL A 130 5.17 6.29 -19.26
CA VAL A 130 4.95 4.95 -18.72
C VAL A 130 5.05 3.88 -19.81
N ASN A 131 5.36 2.65 -19.41
CA ASN A 131 5.40 1.52 -20.32
C ASN A 131 4.00 0.90 -20.45
N LEU A 132 3.20 1.40 -21.40
CA LEU A 132 1.82 0.96 -21.62
C LEU A 132 1.73 -0.51 -22.02
N ASN A 133 2.64 -1.01 -22.85
CA ASN A 133 2.64 -2.41 -23.27
C ASN A 133 2.83 -3.35 -22.08
N ARG A 134 3.80 -3.05 -21.22
CA ARG A 134 4.01 -3.83 -20.00
C ARG A 134 2.81 -3.74 -19.06
N ALA A 135 2.21 -2.56 -18.92
CA ALA A 135 1.04 -2.36 -18.07
C ALA A 135 -0.14 -3.21 -18.55
N MET A 136 -0.44 -3.21 -19.84
CA MET A 136 -1.53 -4.02 -20.42
C MET A 136 -1.32 -5.52 -20.17
N ARG A 137 -0.09 -5.99 -20.19
CA ARG A 137 0.27 -7.40 -19.92
C ARG A 137 0.35 -7.72 -18.43
N SER A 138 0.28 -6.71 -17.56
CA SER A 138 0.35 -6.88 -16.10
C SER A 138 -1.01 -7.15 -15.45
N ILE A 139 -2.13 -6.87 -16.10
CA ILE A 139 -3.46 -7.24 -15.59
C ILE A 139 -3.58 -8.76 -15.52
N GLY A 140 -3.84 -9.27 -14.31
CA GLY A 140 -3.85 -10.69 -14.02
C GLY A 140 -2.50 -11.23 -13.51
N SER A 141 -1.63 -10.37 -12.98
CA SER A 141 -0.35 -10.73 -12.37
C SER A 141 -0.29 -10.38 -10.88
N LEU A 142 0.33 -11.23 -10.08
CA LEU A 142 0.34 -11.11 -8.61
C LEU A 142 1.41 -10.15 -8.11
N GLY A 143 2.63 -10.24 -8.61
CA GLY A 143 3.81 -9.61 -8.05
C GLY A 143 4.44 -10.40 -6.93
N GLY A 144 5.14 -9.73 -6.03
CA GLY A 144 5.83 -10.33 -4.91
C GLY A 144 5.63 -9.56 -3.61
N GLY A 145 6.57 -9.68 -2.69
CA GLY A 145 6.53 -9.01 -1.40
C GLY A 145 5.38 -9.49 -0.53
N ASN A 146 4.55 -8.55 -0.09
CA ASN A 146 3.38 -8.85 0.75
C ASN A 146 2.13 -9.26 -0.04
N HIS A 147 2.20 -9.33 -1.37
CA HIS A 147 1.09 -9.82 -2.19
C HIS A 147 0.89 -11.32 -2.03
N PHE A 148 -0.37 -11.76 -2.09
CA PHE A 148 -0.70 -13.16 -1.91
C PHE A 148 -2.03 -13.54 -2.57
N ILE A 149 -2.21 -14.85 -2.79
CA ILE A 149 -3.48 -15.48 -3.11
C ILE A 149 -3.76 -16.50 -2.01
N GLU A 150 -4.92 -16.43 -1.38
CA GLU A 150 -5.25 -17.24 -0.21
C GLU A 150 -6.65 -17.79 -0.34
N VAL A 151 -6.86 -19.00 0.18
CA VAL A 151 -8.20 -19.51 0.48
C VAL A 151 -8.32 -19.60 1.97
N ASP A 152 -9.28 -18.91 2.53
CA ASP A 152 -9.55 -18.85 3.96
C ASP A 152 -10.90 -19.52 4.27
N ARG A 153 -11.00 -20.14 5.43
CA ARG A 153 -12.21 -20.79 5.92
C ARG A 153 -12.78 -20.04 7.12
N ALA A 154 -14.07 -19.74 7.07
CA ALA A 154 -14.83 -19.24 8.21
C ALA A 154 -15.16 -20.39 9.18
N GLU A 155 -15.56 -20.05 10.40
CA GLU A 155 -15.90 -21.02 11.45
C GLU A 155 -17.03 -21.99 11.03
N ASP A 156 -17.99 -21.51 10.22
CA ASP A 156 -19.09 -22.32 9.68
C ASP A 156 -18.73 -23.14 8.42
N GLY A 157 -17.48 -23.09 7.98
CA GLY A 157 -16.96 -23.87 6.84
C GLY A 157 -17.04 -23.18 5.49
N ARG A 158 -17.60 -21.95 5.38
CA ARG A 158 -17.57 -21.18 4.14
C ARG A 158 -16.14 -20.88 3.73
N LEU A 159 -15.85 -20.94 2.44
CA LEU A 159 -14.56 -20.61 1.87
C LEU A 159 -14.56 -19.24 1.21
N PHE A 160 -13.45 -18.53 1.37
CA PHE A 160 -13.21 -17.23 0.79
C PHE A 160 -11.91 -17.26 -0.01
N LEU A 161 -11.98 -16.81 -1.27
CA LEU A 161 -10.80 -16.53 -2.06
C LEU A 161 -10.39 -15.08 -1.81
N VAL A 162 -9.16 -14.85 -1.40
CA VAL A 162 -8.61 -13.52 -1.13
C VAL A 162 -7.39 -13.29 -2.02
N VAL A 163 -7.42 -12.21 -2.80
CA VAL A 163 -6.32 -11.80 -3.66
C VAL A 163 -5.82 -10.44 -3.23
N HIS A 164 -4.55 -10.36 -2.81
CA HIS A 164 -3.85 -9.14 -2.48
C HIS A 164 -2.85 -8.80 -3.58
N SER A 165 -3.10 -7.73 -4.29
CA SER A 165 -2.21 -7.20 -5.32
C SER A 165 -2.55 -5.75 -5.64
N GLY A 166 -1.75 -5.12 -6.47
CA GLY A 166 -1.86 -3.69 -6.76
C GLY A 166 -1.71 -3.34 -8.23
N SER A 167 -1.22 -2.13 -8.48
CA SER A 167 -1.09 -1.54 -9.81
C SER A 167 0.22 -1.89 -10.51
N ARG A 168 0.98 -2.82 -9.99
CA ARG A 168 2.19 -3.33 -10.58
C ARG A 168 3.19 -2.20 -10.88
N HIS A 169 4.04 -2.37 -11.87
CA HIS A 169 5.03 -1.37 -12.27
C HIS A 169 4.39 -0.05 -12.72
N LEU A 170 3.19 -0.10 -13.30
CA LEU A 170 2.45 1.11 -13.69
C LEU A 170 2.27 2.08 -12.54
N GLY A 171 1.85 1.61 -11.38
CA GLY A 171 1.67 2.45 -10.19
C GLY A 171 2.96 3.13 -9.78
N THR A 172 4.08 2.41 -9.81
CA THR A 172 5.41 2.97 -9.51
C THR A 172 5.81 4.06 -10.51
N GLU A 173 5.59 3.84 -11.80
CA GLU A 173 5.89 4.83 -12.83
C GLU A 173 5.05 6.10 -12.67
N VAL A 174 3.74 5.96 -12.45
CA VAL A 174 2.82 7.10 -12.22
C VAL A 174 3.22 7.86 -10.95
N ALA A 175 3.42 7.18 -9.84
CA ALA A 175 3.77 7.81 -8.57
C ALA A 175 5.08 8.58 -8.67
N ASN A 176 6.11 7.97 -9.27
CA ASN A 176 7.42 8.60 -9.42
C ASN A 176 7.36 9.82 -10.35
N PHE A 177 6.62 9.72 -11.47
CA PHE A 177 6.44 10.84 -12.38
C PHE A 177 5.89 12.07 -11.64
N TYR A 178 4.79 11.93 -10.91
CA TYR A 178 4.18 13.06 -10.20
C TYR A 178 5.01 13.54 -9.00
N GLN A 179 5.70 12.65 -8.31
CA GLN A 179 6.61 13.06 -7.24
C GLN A 179 7.77 13.91 -7.79
N ASP A 180 8.30 13.55 -8.95
CA ASP A 180 9.37 14.30 -9.61
C ASP A 180 8.86 15.62 -10.20
N GLU A 181 7.67 15.62 -10.82
CA GLU A 181 7.05 16.85 -11.32
C GLU A 181 6.72 17.83 -10.19
N GLY A 182 6.26 17.33 -9.05
CA GLY A 182 6.06 18.14 -7.85
C GLY A 182 7.35 18.81 -7.38
N ARG A 183 8.44 18.07 -7.36
CA ARG A 183 9.79 18.60 -7.04
C ARG A 183 10.21 19.67 -8.05
N ARG A 184 10.04 19.42 -9.33
CA ARG A 184 10.39 20.40 -10.39
C ARG A 184 9.58 21.67 -10.30
N ALA A 185 8.28 21.54 -10.06
CA ALA A 185 7.37 22.69 -9.94
C ALA A 185 7.71 23.57 -8.72
N LEU A 186 8.01 22.94 -7.58
CA LEU A 186 8.33 23.67 -6.34
C LEU A 186 9.72 24.31 -6.38
N TRP A 187 10.70 23.61 -6.95
CA TRP A 187 12.09 24.08 -6.96
C TRP A 187 12.48 24.82 -8.25
N GLY A 188 11.61 24.78 -9.29
CA GLY A 188 11.84 25.45 -10.57
C GLY A 188 13.23 25.17 -11.13
N GLY A 189 13.92 26.24 -11.63
CA GLY A 189 15.33 26.16 -12.05
C GLY A 189 16.33 26.00 -10.91
N ALA A 190 15.91 26.11 -9.65
CA ALA A 190 16.80 26.08 -8.49
C ALA A 190 17.55 24.75 -8.36
N HIS A 191 16.91 23.63 -8.69
CA HIS A 191 17.59 22.32 -8.65
C HIS A 191 18.80 22.28 -9.61
N TYR A 192 18.63 22.76 -10.81
CA TYR A 192 19.71 22.84 -11.80
C TYR A 192 20.80 23.82 -11.36
N GLN A 193 20.40 24.96 -10.81
CA GLN A 193 21.32 25.97 -10.29
C GLN A 193 22.11 25.43 -9.10
N ILE A 194 21.47 24.75 -8.16
CA ILE A 194 22.14 24.11 -7.01
C ILE A 194 23.14 23.07 -7.52
N LYS A 195 22.74 22.20 -8.44
CA LYS A 195 23.61 21.18 -9.02
C LYS A 195 24.82 21.80 -9.74
N ALA A 196 24.59 22.78 -10.58
CA ALA A 196 25.66 23.49 -11.31
C ALA A 196 26.63 24.16 -10.33
N THR A 197 26.13 24.81 -9.28
CA THR A 197 26.96 25.43 -8.23
C THR A 197 27.82 24.39 -7.51
N ILE A 198 27.24 23.24 -7.13
CA ILE A 198 27.96 22.15 -6.47
C ILE A 198 29.09 21.62 -7.37
N ASP A 199 28.80 21.39 -8.66
CA ASP A 199 29.75 20.86 -9.62
C ASP A 199 30.92 21.85 -9.81
N GLN A 200 30.62 23.14 -9.91
CA GLN A 200 31.64 24.20 -9.98
C GLN A 200 32.49 24.23 -8.70
N MET A 201 31.88 24.21 -7.51
CA MET A 201 32.62 24.24 -6.24
C MET A 201 33.53 23.02 -6.07
N LYS A 202 33.07 21.85 -6.52
CA LYS A 202 33.91 20.63 -6.54
C LYS A 202 35.14 20.80 -7.49
N ALA A 203 34.89 21.36 -8.67
CA ALA A 203 35.95 21.64 -9.63
C ALA A 203 36.99 22.63 -9.07
N GLU A 204 36.57 23.58 -8.25
CA GLU A 204 37.40 24.57 -7.56
C GLU A 204 38.05 24.05 -6.28
N GLY A 205 37.72 22.82 -5.83
CA GLY A 205 38.21 22.22 -4.59
C GLY A 205 37.60 22.81 -3.32
N ARG A 206 36.46 23.50 -3.41
CA ARG A 206 35.79 24.21 -2.30
C ARG A 206 34.81 23.31 -1.54
N PHE A 207 35.19 22.09 -1.24
CA PHE A 207 34.33 21.08 -0.63
C PHE A 207 33.73 21.49 0.71
N LYS A 208 34.49 22.22 1.55
CA LYS A 208 34.08 22.62 2.89
C LYS A 208 32.94 23.65 2.90
N GLU A 209 32.78 24.39 1.80
CA GLU A 209 31.79 25.45 1.66
C GLU A 209 30.47 24.98 1.03
N ILE A 210 30.43 23.75 0.46
CA ILE A 210 29.28 23.23 -0.30
C ILE A 210 28.02 23.25 0.56
N GLN A 211 28.07 22.72 1.79
CA GLN A 211 26.90 22.64 2.66
C GLN A 211 26.33 24.01 3.01
N LYS A 212 27.18 24.99 3.29
CA LYS A 212 26.77 26.36 3.60
C LYS A 212 26.12 27.02 2.38
N THR A 213 26.69 26.83 1.19
CA THR A 213 26.19 27.38 -0.05
C THR A 213 24.83 26.78 -0.42
N ILE A 214 24.69 25.45 -0.31
CA ILE A 214 23.40 24.75 -0.54
C ILE A 214 22.32 25.30 0.40
N THR A 215 22.65 25.47 1.69
CA THR A 215 21.69 25.98 2.68
C THR A 215 21.23 27.41 2.30
N ALA A 216 22.15 28.27 1.86
CA ALA A 216 21.83 29.62 1.43
C ALA A 216 20.92 29.63 0.17
N LEU A 217 21.27 28.82 -0.83
CA LEU A 217 20.49 28.69 -2.07
C LEU A 217 19.07 28.14 -1.80
N LYS A 218 18.94 27.16 -0.91
CA LYS A 218 17.64 26.62 -0.50
C LYS A 218 16.77 27.67 0.19
N ARG A 219 17.35 28.53 1.03
CA ARG A 219 16.64 29.65 1.66
C ARG A 219 16.17 30.69 0.64
N GLU A 220 17.05 31.03 -0.30
CA GLU A 220 16.73 31.98 -1.38
C GLU A 220 15.54 31.51 -2.21
N HIS A 221 15.41 30.21 -2.48
CA HIS A 221 14.34 29.61 -3.26
C HIS A 221 13.18 29.07 -2.43
N ASP A 222 13.12 29.34 -1.12
CA ASP A 222 12.12 28.81 -0.17
C ASP A 222 11.98 27.28 -0.22
N LEU A 223 13.09 26.58 -0.39
CA LEU A 223 13.16 25.11 -0.46
C LEU A 223 13.25 24.50 0.95
N SER A 224 12.36 24.89 1.85
CA SER A 224 12.33 24.38 3.23
C SER A 224 11.65 23.03 3.36
N ILE A 225 10.78 22.67 2.40
CA ILE A 225 10.05 21.39 2.43
C ILE A 225 11.00 20.21 2.14
N PRO A 226 10.94 19.11 2.94
CA PRO A 226 11.71 17.92 2.66
C PRO A 226 11.40 17.35 1.28
N LYS A 227 12.42 16.78 0.64
CA LYS A 227 12.31 16.20 -0.71
C LYS A 227 11.19 15.17 -0.84
N ASP A 228 10.99 14.33 0.18
CA ASP A 228 9.97 13.29 0.20
C ASP A 228 8.55 13.83 0.42
N LEU A 229 8.42 15.09 0.85
CA LEU A 229 7.14 15.77 1.05
C LEU A 229 6.84 16.79 -0.05
N ALA A 230 7.60 16.81 -1.14
CA ALA A 230 7.28 17.63 -2.29
C ALA A 230 5.87 17.29 -2.79
N TYR A 231 5.07 18.31 -3.03
CA TYR A 231 3.66 18.17 -3.36
C TYR A 231 3.35 18.66 -4.76
N VAL A 232 2.22 18.21 -5.28
CA VAL A 232 1.62 18.73 -6.51
C VAL A 232 0.42 19.62 -6.15
N GLU A 233 0.26 20.71 -6.90
CA GLU A 233 -0.85 21.64 -6.77
C GLU A 233 -1.27 22.17 -8.14
N GLY A 234 -2.43 22.84 -8.22
CA GLY A 234 -2.94 23.40 -9.47
C GLY A 234 -3.21 22.32 -10.54
N ALA A 235 -2.71 22.53 -11.75
CA ALA A 235 -2.90 21.60 -12.86
C ALA A 235 -2.29 20.20 -12.57
N LEU A 236 -1.13 20.15 -11.90
CA LEU A 236 -0.51 18.88 -11.50
C LEU A 236 -1.35 18.13 -10.48
N PHE A 237 -2.03 18.82 -9.58
CA PHE A 237 -2.98 18.20 -8.64
C PHE A 237 -4.11 17.52 -9.41
N ASP A 238 -4.72 18.21 -10.36
CA ASP A 238 -5.83 17.68 -11.16
C ASP A 238 -5.38 16.48 -12.01
N ASP A 239 -4.22 16.58 -12.64
CA ASP A 239 -3.64 15.50 -13.44
C ASP A 239 -3.32 14.26 -12.58
N TYR A 240 -2.76 14.48 -11.38
CA TYR A 240 -2.48 13.38 -10.46
C TYR A 240 -3.77 12.66 -10.02
N ILE A 241 -4.80 13.39 -9.64
CA ILE A 241 -6.10 12.80 -9.27
C ILE A 241 -6.67 11.98 -10.43
N HIS A 242 -6.62 12.51 -11.65
CA HIS A 242 -7.08 11.79 -12.85
C HIS A 242 -6.29 10.48 -13.04
N ASP A 243 -4.98 10.55 -13.01
CA ASP A 243 -4.12 9.39 -13.25
C ASP A 243 -4.11 8.39 -12.09
N MET A 244 -4.25 8.88 -10.86
CA MET A 244 -4.41 8.03 -9.68
C MET A 244 -5.70 7.21 -9.78
N LYS A 245 -6.81 7.79 -10.22
CA LYS A 245 -8.08 7.09 -10.40
C LYS A 245 -7.99 6.01 -11.49
N LEU A 246 -7.35 6.29 -12.62
CA LEU A 246 -7.11 5.30 -13.68
C LEU A 246 -6.22 4.16 -13.18
N THR A 247 -5.17 4.48 -12.45
CA THR A 247 -4.25 3.50 -11.86
C THR A 247 -4.94 2.65 -10.79
N GLN A 248 -5.81 3.25 -9.99
CA GLN A 248 -6.64 2.53 -9.01
C GLN A 248 -7.59 1.55 -9.71
N LYS A 249 -8.25 1.97 -10.77
CA LYS A 249 -9.10 1.10 -11.60
C LYS A 249 -8.30 -0.05 -12.20
N PHE A 250 -7.10 0.23 -12.70
CA PHE A 250 -6.17 -0.79 -13.18
C PHE A 250 -5.86 -1.84 -12.11
N ALA A 251 -5.57 -1.42 -10.88
CA ALA A 251 -5.29 -2.33 -9.77
C ALA A 251 -6.51 -3.21 -9.42
N VAL A 252 -7.71 -2.64 -9.43
CA VAL A 252 -8.97 -3.41 -9.23
C VAL A 252 -9.14 -4.45 -10.34
N LEU A 253 -8.95 -4.07 -11.59
CA LEU A 253 -9.04 -5.00 -12.73
C LEU A 253 -7.97 -6.09 -12.65
N ASN A 254 -6.77 -5.75 -12.18
CA ASN A 254 -5.72 -6.74 -11.96
C ASN A 254 -6.15 -7.83 -10.98
N ARG A 255 -6.69 -7.46 -9.82
CA ARG A 255 -7.19 -8.43 -8.84
C ARG A 255 -8.37 -9.23 -9.39
N LYS A 256 -9.32 -8.59 -10.05
CA LYS A 256 -10.48 -9.25 -10.66
C LYS A 256 -10.08 -10.23 -11.77
N ALA A 257 -9.05 -9.90 -12.54
CA ALA A 257 -8.54 -10.82 -13.57
C ALA A 257 -7.97 -12.11 -12.96
N MET A 258 -7.23 -12.00 -11.87
CA MET A 258 -6.75 -13.20 -11.15
C MET A 258 -7.89 -14.02 -10.55
N VAL A 259 -8.90 -13.35 -9.98
CA VAL A 259 -10.12 -14.01 -9.49
C VAL A 259 -10.79 -14.78 -10.63
N ASP A 260 -10.99 -14.16 -11.80
CA ASP A 260 -11.62 -14.79 -12.96
C ASP A 260 -10.84 -16.02 -13.44
N VAL A 261 -9.52 -15.94 -13.51
CA VAL A 261 -8.66 -17.06 -13.87
C VAL A 261 -8.85 -18.25 -12.92
N ILE A 262 -8.89 -17.96 -11.61
CA ILE A 262 -9.06 -19.00 -10.59
C ILE A 262 -10.47 -19.60 -10.61
N LEU A 263 -11.50 -18.78 -10.63
CA LEU A 263 -12.89 -19.24 -10.65
C LEU A 263 -13.17 -20.10 -11.90
N SER A 264 -12.74 -19.64 -13.07
CA SER A 264 -12.91 -20.37 -14.33
C SER A 264 -12.08 -21.66 -14.36
N GLY A 265 -10.82 -21.61 -13.96
CA GLY A 265 -9.92 -22.76 -14.02
C GLY A 265 -10.24 -23.85 -13.01
N MET A 266 -10.84 -23.50 -11.87
CA MET A 266 -11.22 -24.44 -10.81
C MET A 266 -12.72 -24.78 -10.82
N GLY A 267 -13.53 -24.14 -11.65
CA GLY A 267 -14.99 -24.34 -11.67
C GLY A 267 -15.66 -23.88 -10.37
N LEU A 268 -15.19 -22.78 -9.78
CA LEU A 268 -15.73 -22.25 -8.53
C LEU A 268 -16.81 -21.20 -8.79
N THR A 269 -17.78 -21.12 -7.87
CA THR A 269 -18.95 -20.25 -7.98
C THR A 269 -18.92 -19.17 -6.91
N PRO A 270 -18.84 -17.88 -7.29
CA PRO A 270 -18.88 -16.78 -6.34
C PRO A 270 -20.31 -16.58 -5.79
N VAL A 271 -20.43 -16.31 -4.49
CA VAL A 271 -21.67 -15.98 -3.80
C VAL A 271 -21.74 -14.49 -3.48
N ASP A 272 -20.63 -13.92 -3.05
CA ASP A 272 -20.48 -12.51 -2.72
C ASP A 272 -19.04 -12.07 -2.98
N GLU A 273 -18.84 -10.79 -3.24
CA GLU A 273 -17.51 -10.22 -3.53
C GLU A 273 -17.44 -8.78 -3.05
N PHE A 274 -16.30 -8.40 -2.46
CA PHE A 274 -16.04 -7.01 -2.09
C PHE A 274 -14.58 -6.66 -2.22
N THR A 275 -14.31 -5.37 -2.44
CA THR A 275 -12.98 -4.78 -2.64
C THR A 275 -12.59 -3.93 -1.44
N THR A 276 -11.34 -4.06 -0.98
CA THR A 276 -10.76 -3.20 0.06
C THR A 276 -9.44 -2.61 -0.47
N ILE A 277 -9.35 -1.29 -0.52
CA ILE A 277 -8.19 -0.56 -1.08
C ILE A 277 -7.48 0.19 0.03
N HIS A 278 -6.14 0.21 0.02
CA HIS A 278 -5.36 0.82 1.11
C HIS A 278 -4.27 1.84 0.71
N ASN A 279 -4.11 2.13 -0.59
CA ASN A 279 -3.21 3.18 -1.07
C ASN A 279 -3.92 4.00 -2.15
N TYR A 280 -4.63 5.04 -1.74
CA TYR A 280 -5.41 5.87 -2.67
C TYR A 280 -5.90 7.16 -2.02
N ILE A 281 -6.50 8.01 -2.80
CA ILE A 281 -7.27 9.15 -2.33
C ILE A 281 -8.75 8.87 -2.56
N ASP A 282 -9.52 8.89 -1.48
CA ASP A 282 -10.98 8.92 -1.54
C ASP A 282 -11.41 10.31 -1.96
N THR A 283 -11.75 10.46 -3.23
CA THR A 283 -12.05 11.77 -3.81
C THR A 283 -13.43 12.31 -3.44
N ASP A 284 -14.32 11.47 -2.92
CA ASP A 284 -15.62 11.94 -2.41
C ASP A 284 -15.48 12.59 -1.04
N ALA A 285 -14.66 12.02 -0.17
CA ALA A 285 -14.38 12.54 1.15
C ALA A 285 -13.13 13.41 1.24
N MET A 286 -12.31 13.44 0.18
CA MET A 286 -10.99 14.10 0.13
C MET A 286 -10.08 13.63 1.27
N ILE A 287 -9.92 12.33 1.38
CA ILE A 287 -9.06 11.66 2.35
C ILE A 287 -8.01 10.85 1.62
N LEU A 288 -6.75 11.17 1.89
CA LEU A 288 -5.58 10.42 1.45
C LEU A 288 -5.34 9.26 2.42
N ARG A 289 -5.09 8.07 1.87
CA ARG A 289 -4.78 6.85 2.64
C ARG A 289 -3.52 6.17 2.11
N LYS A 290 -2.58 5.91 3.02
CA LYS A 290 -1.40 5.08 2.74
C LYS A 290 -1.31 3.95 3.75
N GLY A 291 -1.57 2.72 3.30
CA GLY A 291 -1.64 1.57 4.19
C GLY A 291 -2.76 1.70 5.21
N SER A 292 -3.88 2.23 4.79
CA SER A 292 -5.12 2.36 5.56
C SER A 292 -6.32 2.21 4.63
N VAL A 293 -7.43 1.75 5.16
CA VAL A 293 -8.63 1.43 4.38
C VAL A 293 -9.82 2.28 4.79
N SER A 294 -10.77 2.44 3.87
CA SER A 294 -12.05 3.07 4.17
C SER A 294 -12.86 2.22 5.14
N ALA A 295 -13.48 2.86 6.12
CA ALA A 295 -14.36 2.25 7.11
C ALA A 295 -15.59 3.15 7.36
N LYS A 296 -16.29 3.51 6.29
CA LYS A 296 -17.54 4.27 6.35
C LYS A 296 -18.62 3.45 7.04
N ALA A 297 -19.64 4.09 7.56
CA ALA A 297 -20.71 3.40 8.26
C ALA A 297 -21.34 2.30 7.39
N GLY A 298 -21.29 1.05 7.87
CA GLY A 298 -21.81 -0.13 7.17
C GLY A 298 -20.95 -0.67 6.04
N GLU A 299 -19.82 -0.08 5.75
CA GLU A 299 -18.90 -0.55 4.69
C GLU A 299 -18.21 -1.83 5.13
N LYS A 300 -18.25 -2.85 4.25
CA LYS A 300 -17.54 -4.11 4.46
C LYS A 300 -16.07 -3.94 4.09
N LEU A 301 -15.16 -4.39 4.95
CA LEU A 301 -13.73 -4.32 4.73
C LEU A 301 -13.02 -5.56 5.26
N LEU A 302 -11.86 -5.85 4.69
CA LEU A 302 -10.98 -6.95 5.09
C LEU A 302 -9.72 -6.38 5.74
N ILE A 303 -9.33 -6.93 6.88
CA ILE A 303 -8.06 -6.63 7.55
C ILE A 303 -7.25 -7.92 7.61
N PRO A 304 -6.28 -8.14 6.71
CA PRO A 304 -5.41 -9.30 6.74
C PRO A 304 -4.36 -9.17 7.84
N ILE A 305 -4.05 -10.26 8.52
CA ILE A 305 -3.08 -10.27 9.62
C ILE A 305 -1.73 -10.84 9.13
N ASN A 306 -1.69 -12.12 8.81
CA ASN A 306 -0.52 -12.80 8.27
C ASN A 306 -0.94 -14.14 7.63
N MET A 307 0.02 -14.85 7.02
CA MET A 307 -0.25 -16.10 6.28
C MET A 307 -0.71 -17.28 7.15
N ARG A 308 -0.62 -17.18 8.48
CA ARG A 308 -1.11 -18.21 9.42
C ARG A 308 -2.46 -17.84 10.03
N ASP A 309 -2.60 -16.58 10.45
CA ASP A 309 -3.74 -16.16 11.26
C ASP A 309 -4.95 -15.69 10.43
N GLY A 310 -4.71 -15.40 9.16
CA GLY A 310 -5.77 -15.03 8.22
C GLY A 310 -6.19 -13.58 8.30
N SER A 311 -7.50 -13.36 8.23
CA SER A 311 -8.05 -12.02 8.09
C SER A 311 -9.31 -11.83 8.93
N LEU A 312 -9.60 -10.56 9.20
CA LEU A 312 -10.85 -10.13 9.82
C LEU A 312 -11.76 -9.52 8.75
N ILE A 313 -13.00 -9.99 8.65
CA ILE A 313 -14.05 -9.32 7.90
C ILE A 313 -14.77 -8.40 8.87
N CYS A 314 -14.80 -7.10 8.56
CA CYS A 314 -15.33 -6.06 9.42
C CYS A 314 -16.39 -5.23 8.71
N SER A 315 -17.20 -4.54 9.51
CA SER A 315 -18.09 -3.46 9.08
C SER A 315 -17.59 -2.13 9.66
N GLY A 316 -17.43 -1.12 8.83
CA GLY A 316 -17.00 0.20 9.23
C GLY A 316 -18.03 0.90 10.10
N LYS A 317 -17.58 1.75 11.03
CA LYS A 317 -18.44 2.54 11.92
C LYS A 317 -18.62 3.99 11.48
N GLY A 318 -17.90 4.44 10.44
CA GLY A 318 -17.92 5.83 9.99
C GLY A 318 -17.41 6.80 11.04
N ASN A 319 -16.38 6.42 11.78
CA ASN A 319 -15.82 7.26 12.84
C ASN A 319 -14.98 8.40 12.24
N GLU A 320 -15.54 9.61 12.29
CA GLU A 320 -14.90 10.80 11.73
C GLU A 320 -13.59 11.16 12.45
N ASP A 321 -13.44 10.84 13.73
CA ASP A 321 -12.18 11.04 14.46
C ASP A 321 -11.04 10.19 13.91
N TRP A 322 -11.37 9.09 13.24
CA TRP A 322 -10.43 8.21 12.55
C TRP A 322 -10.36 8.47 11.04
N ASN A 323 -10.85 9.61 10.56
CA ASN A 323 -11.01 9.88 9.14
C ASN A 323 -11.79 8.79 8.40
N CYS A 324 -12.82 8.20 9.06
CA CYS A 324 -13.59 7.07 8.52
C CYS A 324 -12.69 5.97 7.97
N SER A 325 -11.61 5.64 8.68
CA SER A 325 -10.56 4.73 8.23
C SER A 325 -10.24 3.66 9.26
N ALA A 326 -9.67 2.56 8.79
CA ALA A 326 -9.24 1.43 9.62
C ALA A 326 -7.83 0.97 9.17
N PRO A 327 -7.11 0.18 10.00
CA PRO A 327 -5.84 -0.39 9.58
C PRO A 327 -6.03 -1.34 8.39
N HIS A 328 -5.00 -1.43 7.53
CA HIS A 328 -5.01 -2.32 6.37
C HIS A 328 -4.44 -3.71 6.66
N GLY A 329 -3.86 -3.92 7.82
CA GLY A 329 -3.22 -5.16 8.23
C GLY A 329 -2.79 -5.12 9.69
N ALA A 330 -1.82 -5.97 10.05
CA ALA A 330 -1.30 -6.05 11.40
C ALA A 330 -0.14 -5.06 11.67
N GLY A 331 0.59 -4.69 10.65
CA GLY A 331 1.86 -3.99 10.78
C GLY A 331 3.03 -4.94 11.07
N ARG A 332 4.21 -4.55 10.65
CA ARG A 332 5.42 -5.34 10.84
C ARG A 332 6.07 -5.07 12.19
N LEU A 333 6.60 -6.14 12.81
CA LEU A 333 7.45 -6.02 14.00
C LEU A 333 8.89 -5.65 13.65
N MET A 334 9.33 -6.00 12.45
CA MET A 334 10.71 -5.83 11.99
C MET A 334 10.76 -5.57 10.49
N SER A 335 11.83 -4.94 10.02
CA SER A 335 12.08 -4.75 8.58
C SER A 335 12.28 -6.10 7.88
N ARG A 336 12.13 -6.13 6.55
CA ARG A 336 12.39 -7.34 5.76
C ARG A 336 13.80 -7.87 6.00
N LYS A 337 14.80 -7.00 5.97
CA LYS A 337 16.21 -7.37 6.24
C LYS A 337 16.40 -7.95 7.64
N ALA A 338 15.78 -7.35 8.65
CA ALA A 338 15.85 -7.85 10.02
C ALA A 338 15.17 -9.22 10.14
N ALA A 339 14.05 -9.45 9.45
CA ALA A 339 13.35 -10.73 9.42
C ALA A 339 14.22 -11.83 8.80
N PHE A 340 14.89 -11.59 7.67
CA PHE A 340 15.82 -12.56 7.08
C PHE A 340 16.97 -12.92 8.01
N ASN A 341 17.44 -11.99 8.84
CA ASN A 341 18.54 -12.22 9.77
C ASN A 341 18.11 -12.89 11.08
N ALA A 342 16.90 -12.63 11.55
CA ALA A 342 16.44 -13.04 12.89
C ALA A 342 15.55 -14.29 12.89
N LEU A 343 14.86 -14.58 11.79
CA LEU A 343 13.89 -15.68 11.71
C LEU A 343 14.51 -16.94 11.10
N SER A 344 13.98 -18.12 11.45
CA SER A 344 14.46 -19.40 10.96
C SER A 344 13.42 -20.09 10.08
N MET A 345 13.90 -20.85 9.10
CA MET A 345 13.04 -21.69 8.25
C MET A 345 12.35 -22.81 9.04
N GLU A 346 13.00 -23.36 10.06
CA GLU A 346 12.40 -24.39 10.92
C GLU A 346 11.16 -23.85 11.64
N GLU A 347 11.25 -22.67 12.24
CA GLU A 347 10.14 -22.00 12.89
C GLU A 347 9.04 -21.63 11.88
N PHE A 348 9.41 -21.11 10.72
CA PHE A 348 8.46 -20.79 9.66
C PHE A 348 7.66 -22.00 9.20
N GLN A 349 8.33 -23.12 8.95
CA GLN A 349 7.69 -24.39 8.57
C GLN A 349 6.73 -24.87 9.65
N LYS A 350 7.14 -24.80 10.92
CA LYS A 350 6.30 -25.20 12.06
C LYS A 350 5.05 -24.33 12.19
N GLU A 351 5.19 -23.02 12.07
CA GLU A 351 4.07 -22.08 12.20
C GLU A 351 3.06 -22.20 11.07
N MET A 352 3.46 -22.74 9.93
CA MET A 352 2.58 -22.94 8.77
C MET A 352 1.98 -24.35 8.68
N GLU A 353 2.21 -25.20 9.67
CA GLU A 353 1.60 -26.55 9.72
C GLU A 353 0.07 -26.48 9.64
N GLY A 354 -0.53 -27.35 8.83
CA GLY A 354 -1.98 -27.42 8.62
C GLY A 354 -2.51 -26.50 7.50
N ILE A 355 -1.67 -25.66 6.94
CA ILE A 355 -2.02 -24.80 5.79
C ILE A 355 -1.32 -25.34 4.55
N TYR A 356 -2.09 -25.61 3.48
CA TYR A 356 -1.49 -26.03 2.22
C TYR A 356 -0.77 -24.84 1.57
N THR A 357 0.54 -24.94 1.44
CA THR A 357 1.36 -23.94 0.77
C THR A 357 2.65 -24.57 0.22
N THR A 358 3.07 -24.15 -0.94
CA THR A 358 4.36 -24.47 -1.57
C THR A 358 5.34 -23.29 -1.49
N CYS A 359 4.98 -22.26 -0.74
CA CYS A 359 5.71 -20.98 -0.67
C CYS A 359 6.44 -20.75 0.64
N VAL A 360 6.56 -21.75 1.51
CA VAL A 360 7.39 -21.70 2.72
C VAL A 360 8.82 -22.05 2.32
N VAL A 361 9.53 -21.06 1.83
CA VAL A 361 10.88 -21.15 1.26
C VAL A 361 11.76 -20.02 1.81
N PRO A 362 13.11 -20.13 1.70
CA PRO A 362 14.00 -19.08 2.23
C PRO A 362 13.69 -17.69 1.70
N ASP A 363 13.30 -17.56 0.44
CA ASP A 363 13.03 -16.26 -0.20
C ASP A 363 11.76 -15.56 0.32
N THR A 364 10.88 -16.27 1.01
CA THR A 364 9.65 -15.71 1.62
C THR A 364 9.72 -15.62 3.15
N LEU A 365 10.87 -15.87 3.75
CA LEU A 365 11.06 -15.87 5.21
C LEU A 365 10.68 -14.55 5.85
N ASP A 366 10.90 -13.43 5.17
CA ASP A 366 10.56 -12.08 5.62
C ASP A 366 9.05 -11.82 5.75
N GLU A 367 8.24 -12.67 5.12
CA GLU A 367 6.78 -12.61 5.16
C GLU A 367 6.17 -13.65 6.12
N SER A 368 6.99 -14.38 6.85
CA SER A 368 6.51 -15.35 7.84
C SER A 368 5.66 -14.71 8.94
N PRO A 369 4.75 -15.47 9.58
CA PRO A 369 3.86 -14.93 10.62
C PRO A 369 4.57 -14.18 11.74
N MET A 370 5.78 -14.59 12.09
CA MET A 370 6.57 -13.99 13.17
C MET A 370 7.08 -12.58 12.86
N ALA A 371 7.04 -12.17 11.60
CA ALA A 371 7.43 -10.81 11.18
C ALA A 371 6.37 -9.74 11.46
N TYR A 372 5.16 -10.16 11.86
CA TYR A 372 4.00 -9.29 12.02
C TYR A 372 3.52 -9.22 13.47
N LYS A 373 2.86 -8.10 13.81
CA LYS A 373 2.15 -7.95 15.08
C LYS A 373 1.04 -8.99 15.21
N SER A 374 0.68 -9.35 16.43
CA SER A 374 -0.36 -10.34 16.67
C SER A 374 -1.75 -9.81 16.31
N MET A 375 -2.67 -10.73 15.99
CA MET A 375 -4.08 -10.40 15.77
C MET A 375 -4.70 -9.75 17.01
N GLU A 376 -4.35 -10.19 18.20
CA GLU A 376 -4.89 -9.69 19.47
C GLU A 376 -4.57 -8.20 19.66
N GLU A 377 -3.37 -7.77 19.28
CA GLU A 377 -2.99 -6.35 19.35
C GLU A 377 -3.86 -5.48 18.43
N ILE A 378 -4.18 -5.95 17.23
CA ILE A 378 -5.03 -5.22 16.29
C ILE A 378 -6.48 -5.23 16.76
N VAL A 379 -7.01 -6.38 17.16
CA VAL A 379 -8.39 -6.52 17.68
C VAL A 379 -8.64 -5.59 18.87
N ALA A 380 -7.67 -5.47 19.77
CA ALA A 380 -7.77 -4.61 20.94
C ALA A 380 -7.92 -3.10 20.59
N GLN A 381 -7.57 -2.70 19.38
CA GLN A 381 -7.47 -1.29 18.99
C GLN A 381 -8.52 -0.83 17.97
N ILE A 382 -9.10 -1.73 17.18
CA ILE A 382 -10.00 -1.34 16.07
C ILE A 382 -11.45 -1.09 16.47
N GLY A 383 -11.85 -1.41 17.70
CA GLY A 383 -13.23 -1.27 18.17
C GLY A 383 -13.90 0.07 17.87
N PRO A 384 -13.22 1.23 18.01
CA PRO A 384 -13.81 2.53 17.68
C PRO A 384 -14.14 2.73 16.20
N THR A 385 -13.45 2.05 15.29
CA THR A 385 -13.57 2.30 13.85
C THR A 385 -14.25 1.19 13.08
N ALA A 386 -14.20 -0.05 13.56
CA ALA A 386 -14.78 -1.19 12.85
C ALA A 386 -15.31 -2.25 13.82
N GLU A 387 -16.43 -2.87 13.44
CA GLU A 387 -17.00 -4.03 14.08
C GLU A 387 -16.51 -5.30 13.36
N ILE A 388 -15.97 -6.26 14.11
CA ILE A 388 -15.55 -7.54 13.57
C ILE A 388 -16.80 -8.38 13.34
N ILE A 389 -17.06 -8.76 12.08
CA ILE A 389 -18.18 -9.63 11.70
C ILE A 389 -17.77 -11.08 11.85
N GLU A 390 -16.60 -11.45 11.30
CA GLU A 390 -16.06 -12.79 11.41
C GLU A 390 -14.54 -12.83 11.13
N ARG A 391 -13.91 -13.89 11.60
CA ARG A 391 -12.53 -14.24 11.28
C ARG A 391 -12.52 -15.37 10.27
N ILE A 392 -11.69 -15.23 9.25
CA ILE A 392 -11.43 -16.29 8.28
C ILE A 392 -9.97 -16.72 8.38
N ARG A 393 -9.71 -18.06 8.35
CA ARG A 393 -8.39 -18.64 8.59
C ARG A 393 -7.86 -19.32 7.34
N PRO A 394 -6.57 -19.14 7.00
CA PRO A 394 -6.00 -19.73 5.81
C PRO A 394 -6.06 -21.26 5.86
N VAL A 395 -6.45 -21.84 4.74
CA VAL A 395 -6.34 -23.27 4.45
C VAL A 395 -5.42 -23.52 3.26
N TYR A 396 -5.21 -22.48 2.45
CA TYR A 396 -4.27 -22.43 1.33
C TYR A 396 -3.62 -21.04 1.26
N ASN A 397 -2.33 -20.98 0.96
CA ASN A 397 -1.63 -19.70 0.71
C ASN A 397 -0.64 -19.86 -0.45
N PHE A 398 -0.63 -18.85 -1.33
CA PHE A 398 0.37 -18.68 -2.37
C PHE A 398 1.01 -17.30 -2.26
N LYS A 399 2.33 -17.25 -2.29
CA LYS A 399 3.11 -16.03 -2.17
C LYS A 399 4.39 -16.16 -2.99
N ALA A 400 4.85 -15.05 -3.55
CA ALA A 400 6.12 -15.00 -4.26
C ALA A 400 7.08 -14.00 -3.59
N ALA A 401 8.38 -14.24 -3.74
CA ALA A 401 9.39 -13.24 -3.40
C ALA A 401 9.39 -12.08 -4.40
N ASP A 402 10.01 -10.97 -4.02
CA ASP A 402 10.20 -9.79 -4.87
C ASP A 402 11.21 -10.05 -6.02
#